data_a2532b66bfcfd474886e1436fed0f363
#
_entry.id   a2532b66bfcfd474886e1436fed0f363
#
_cell.length_a   1.000
_cell.length_b   1.000
_cell.length_c   1.000
_cell.angle_alpha   90.00
_cell.angle_beta   90.00
_cell.angle_gamma   90.00
#
_symmetry.space_group_name_H-M   'P 1'
#
loop_
_entity.id
_entity.type
_entity.pdbx_description
1 polymer ?
#
loop_
_entity_poly.entity_id
_entity_poly.type
_entity_poly.pdbx_seq_one_letter_code
_entity_poly.pdbx_strand_id
1 'polypeptide(L)'
;MVLYITLCYNNNDYIFIILGLWECKARNTPQVSQLEVFDPNIIFIEDKFMRREFVEFNETFPDKCSHQKDFINSITLKLRKKIVDLQLKHCPAGSENWHKLQQRYSLLSTSNVDTSVRSYFIEKSIKYSGGKLYICPHSIICYPYKVSIGYNCFINRNVYITARGEITIGSNVLIGPGVIINSGMHHYKNPNILIRDQGHHIKPITIGNDVWLGANAMIMPGVIIGDGCVIGAGAIVTKSLPPYSVAVGVPAKIIKRRK
;
A
#
# COMPACT_ATOMS: atom_id res chain seq x y z
N MET A 1 -0.40 -19.00 -30.73
CA MET A 1 -0.21 -17.70 -30.08
C MET A 1 0.95 -17.85 -29.12
N VAL A 2 2.05 -17.15 -29.31
CA VAL A 2 3.25 -17.22 -28.46
C VAL A 2 3.48 -15.85 -27.87
N LEU A 3 3.55 -15.77 -26.54
CA LEU A 3 3.86 -14.55 -25.82
C LEU A 3 5.39 -14.39 -25.77
N TYR A 4 5.93 -13.36 -26.40
CA TYR A 4 7.34 -13.02 -26.30
C TYR A 4 7.49 -11.87 -25.28
N ILE A 5 8.36 -12.10 -24.30
CA ILE A 5 8.79 -11.06 -23.36
C ILE A 5 10.25 -10.75 -23.73
N THR A 6 10.47 -9.57 -24.29
CA THR A 6 11.83 -9.11 -24.57
C THR A 6 12.26 -8.16 -23.46
N LEU A 7 13.32 -8.54 -22.75
CA LEU A 7 13.99 -7.67 -21.77
C LEU A 7 15.14 -6.97 -22.50
N CYS A 8 15.02 -5.68 -22.70
CA CYS A 8 16.10 -4.85 -23.25
C CYS A 8 16.82 -4.12 -22.13
N TYR A 9 18.14 -4.30 -22.03
CA TYR A 9 19.01 -3.55 -21.11
C TYR A 9 19.69 -2.42 -21.89
N ASN A 10 19.66 -1.22 -21.36
CA ASN A 10 20.46 -0.12 -21.86
C ASN A 10 21.58 0.19 -20.84
N ASN A 11 22.71 0.72 -21.31
CA ASN A 11 23.92 1.00 -20.53
C ASN A 11 23.73 1.97 -19.32
N ASN A 12 22.51 2.46 -19.10
CA ASN A 12 22.12 3.33 -17.98
C ASN A 12 21.12 2.68 -16.99
N ASP A 13 21.14 1.36 -16.84
CA ASP A 13 20.28 0.62 -15.87
C ASP A 13 18.75 0.71 -16.11
N TYR A 14 18.30 0.99 -17.32
CA TYR A 14 16.89 0.98 -17.67
C TYR A 14 16.48 -0.38 -18.25
N ILE A 15 15.38 -0.95 -17.73
CA ILE A 15 14.77 -2.17 -18.25
C ILE A 15 13.50 -1.79 -19.00
N PHE A 16 13.46 -2.07 -20.29
CA PHE A 16 12.24 -1.98 -21.09
C PHE A 16 11.63 -3.37 -21.20
N ILE A 17 10.35 -3.50 -20.86
CA ILE A 17 9.59 -4.73 -21.05
C ILE A 17 8.63 -4.50 -22.20
N ILE A 18 8.91 -5.10 -23.35
CA ILE A 18 8.00 -5.09 -24.49
C ILE A 18 7.18 -6.38 -24.46
N LEU A 19 5.89 -6.26 -24.26
CA LEU A 19 4.94 -7.38 -24.38
C LEU A 19 4.32 -7.31 -25.77
N GLY A 20 4.67 -8.27 -26.63
CA GLY A 20 4.08 -8.41 -27.96
C GLY A 20 3.33 -9.71 -28.09
N LEU A 21 2.11 -9.67 -28.61
CA LEU A 21 1.35 -10.84 -29.05
C LEU A 21 1.55 -10.98 -30.57
N TRP A 22 2.16 -12.09 -30.98
CA TRP A 22 2.31 -12.40 -32.38
C TRP A 22 1.47 -13.60 -32.78
N GLU A 23 0.57 -13.42 -33.72
CA GLU A 23 0.02 -14.53 -34.50
C GLU A 23 1.08 -15.01 -35.48
N CYS A 24 1.53 -16.24 -35.32
CA CYS A 24 2.42 -16.89 -36.26
C CYS A 24 1.67 -17.22 -37.55
N LYS A 25 1.57 -16.24 -38.48
CA LYS A 25 1.39 -16.53 -39.89
C LYS A 25 2.79 -16.61 -40.50
N ALA A 26 3.17 -17.79 -40.89
CA ALA A 26 4.42 -18.04 -41.58
C ALA A 26 4.59 -17.08 -42.78
N ARG A 27 5.65 -16.33 -42.75
CA ARG A 27 6.49 -15.71 -43.80
C ARG A 27 6.77 -14.25 -43.48
N ASN A 28 8.06 -13.95 -43.42
CA ASN A 28 8.73 -12.65 -43.33
C ASN A 28 8.88 -12.02 -41.94
N THR A 29 10.08 -12.15 -41.41
CA THR A 29 10.60 -11.36 -40.29
C THR A 29 10.73 -9.89 -40.68
N PRO A 30 10.13 -8.94 -40.00
CA PRO A 30 10.46 -7.52 -40.15
C PRO A 30 11.76 -7.22 -39.40
N GLN A 31 12.67 -6.51 -40.07
CA GLN A 31 13.84 -5.90 -39.45
C GLN A 31 13.36 -4.82 -38.46
N VAL A 32 13.82 -4.90 -37.23
CA VAL A 32 13.63 -3.86 -36.21
C VAL A 32 14.61 -2.72 -36.52
N SER A 33 14.16 -1.72 -37.26
CA SER A 33 14.96 -0.57 -37.65
C SER A 33 14.30 0.76 -37.29
N GLN A 34 13.83 0.94 -36.08
CA GLN A 34 13.63 2.27 -35.45
C GLN A 34 13.20 2.08 -34.00
N LEU A 35 14.17 2.14 -33.07
CA LEU A 35 13.94 2.38 -31.66
C LEU A 35 13.94 3.91 -31.49
N GLU A 36 12.78 4.50 -31.29
CA GLU A 36 12.70 5.86 -30.76
C GLU A 36 13.20 5.87 -29.31
N VAL A 37 14.18 6.72 -29.04
CA VAL A 37 14.75 6.92 -27.71
C VAL A 37 13.73 7.69 -26.89
N PHE A 38 13.21 7.07 -25.87
CA PHE A 38 12.21 7.65 -24.99
C PHE A 38 12.84 8.16 -23.68
N ASP A 39 12.30 9.30 -23.19
CA ASP A 39 12.58 10.06 -21.96
C ASP A 39 12.49 9.19 -20.68
N PRO A 40 13.38 9.34 -19.66
CA PRO A 40 13.33 8.58 -18.39
C PRO A 40 12.01 8.72 -17.58
N ASN A 41 11.13 9.65 -17.97
CA ASN A 41 9.78 9.73 -17.44
C ASN A 41 8.80 8.65 -18.02
N ILE A 42 9.24 7.88 -19.00
CA ILE A 42 8.43 6.93 -19.79
C ILE A 42 8.14 5.60 -19.06
N ILE A 43 8.86 5.26 -18.01
CA ILE A 43 8.46 4.14 -17.12
C ILE A 43 6.98 4.26 -16.68
N PHE A 44 6.40 5.46 -16.81
CA PHE A 44 5.02 5.79 -16.48
C PHE A 44 4.02 5.72 -17.63
N ILE A 45 4.46 5.85 -18.86
CA ILE A 45 3.63 5.65 -20.05
C ILE A 45 3.34 4.15 -20.21
N GLU A 46 4.29 3.28 -19.82
CA GLU A 46 4.11 1.83 -19.85
C GLU A 46 3.00 1.31 -18.93
N ASP A 47 2.77 1.91 -17.76
CA ASP A 47 1.65 1.51 -16.91
C ASP A 47 0.28 1.85 -17.56
N LYS A 48 0.21 2.96 -18.31
CA LYS A 48 -0.95 3.34 -19.12
C LYS A 48 -1.08 2.50 -20.40
N PHE A 49 0.04 2.17 -21.04
CA PHE A 49 0.09 1.34 -22.24
C PHE A 49 -0.26 -0.11 -21.89
N MET A 50 0.32 -0.67 -20.83
CA MET A 50 -0.01 -1.97 -20.28
C MET A 50 -1.49 -2.06 -19.89
N ARG A 51 -2.07 -1.02 -19.30
CA ARG A 51 -3.50 -0.97 -18.98
C ARG A 51 -4.37 -0.99 -20.23
N ARG A 52 -3.99 -0.27 -21.28
CA ARG A 52 -4.77 -0.18 -22.53
C ARG A 52 -4.76 -1.50 -23.30
N GLU A 53 -3.60 -2.09 -23.47
CA GLU A 53 -3.40 -3.38 -24.12
C GLU A 53 -4.09 -4.53 -23.34
N PHE A 54 -4.04 -4.50 -21.99
CA PHE A 54 -4.72 -5.49 -21.15
C PHE A 54 -6.24 -5.33 -21.11
N VAL A 55 -6.77 -4.13 -21.22
CA VAL A 55 -8.21 -3.87 -21.33
C VAL A 55 -8.71 -4.37 -22.68
N GLU A 56 -8.04 -4.03 -23.78
CA GLU A 56 -8.38 -4.53 -25.13
C GLU A 56 -8.27 -6.07 -25.21
N PHE A 57 -7.26 -6.67 -24.57
CA PHE A 57 -7.09 -8.11 -24.52
C PHE A 57 -8.22 -8.84 -23.76
N ASN A 58 -8.71 -8.27 -22.67
CA ASN A 58 -9.82 -8.85 -21.90
C ASN A 58 -11.18 -8.70 -22.61
N GLU A 59 -11.37 -7.66 -23.44
CA GLU A 59 -12.61 -7.44 -24.19
C GLU A 59 -12.74 -8.35 -25.41
N THR A 60 -11.63 -8.85 -25.97
CA THR A 60 -11.61 -9.69 -27.18
C THR A 60 -11.69 -11.19 -26.93
N PHE A 61 -11.59 -11.66 -25.67
CA PHE A 61 -11.66 -13.09 -25.35
C PHE A 61 -13.02 -13.48 -24.75
N PRO A 62 -13.72 -14.44 -25.34
CA PRO A 62 -14.96 -14.94 -24.75
C PRO A 62 -14.71 -15.68 -23.45
N ASP A 63 -15.64 -15.59 -22.51
CA ASP A 63 -15.62 -16.07 -21.11
C ASP A 63 -15.33 -17.57 -20.87
N LYS A 64 -14.87 -18.30 -21.84
CA LYS A 64 -14.71 -19.76 -21.78
C LYS A 64 -13.40 -20.27 -21.19
N CYS A 65 -12.49 -19.40 -20.69
CA CYS A 65 -11.18 -19.87 -20.21
C CYS A 65 -10.79 -19.22 -18.88
N SER A 66 -11.45 -19.60 -17.78
CA SER A 66 -11.08 -19.17 -16.41
C SER A 66 -9.60 -19.44 -16.10
N HIS A 67 -9.08 -20.59 -16.46
CA HIS A 67 -7.68 -20.96 -16.27
C HIS A 67 -6.68 -20.07 -17.02
N GLN A 68 -7.05 -19.57 -18.18
CA GLN A 68 -6.18 -18.68 -18.98
C GLN A 68 -6.11 -17.28 -18.36
N LYS A 69 -7.24 -16.78 -17.83
CA LYS A 69 -7.32 -15.51 -17.10
C LYS A 69 -6.49 -15.55 -15.82
N ASP A 70 -6.55 -16.64 -15.07
CA ASP A 70 -5.77 -16.83 -13.85
C ASP A 70 -4.27 -16.91 -14.15
N PHE A 71 -3.88 -17.56 -15.23
CA PHE A 71 -2.50 -17.65 -15.69
C PHE A 71 -1.93 -16.27 -16.06
N ILE A 72 -2.68 -15.48 -16.85
CA ILE A 72 -2.30 -14.12 -17.24
C ILE A 72 -2.18 -13.22 -16.00
N ASN A 73 -3.15 -13.27 -15.08
CA ASN A 73 -3.10 -12.52 -13.84
C ASN A 73 -1.88 -12.88 -12.99
N SER A 74 -1.50 -14.16 -12.95
CA SER A 74 -0.31 -14.62 -12.23
C SER A 74 0.99 -14.06 -12.80
N ILE A 75 1.13 -14.07 -14.14
CA ILE A 75 2.31 -13.50 -14.83
C ILE A 75 2.36 -11.99 -14.60
N THR A 76 1.24 -11.30 -14.80
CA THR A 76 1.12 -9.85 -14.59
C THR A 76 1.51 -9.46 -13.18
N LEU A 77 1.03 -10.18 -12.18
CA LEU A 77 1.39 -9.93 -10.79
C LEU A 77 2.89 -10.10 -10.53
N LYS A 78 3.50 -11.16 -11.08
CA LYS A 78 4.95 -11.39 -10.93
C LYS A 78 5.78 -10.26 -11.55
N LEU A 79 5.41 -9.80 -12.75
CA LEU A 79 6.10 -8.71 -13.44
C LEU A 79 5.95 -7.39 -12.67
N ARG A 80 4.75 -7.05 -12.25
CA ARG A 80 4.49 -5.81 -11.50
C ARG A 80 5.22 -5.79 -10.15
N LYS A 81 5.34 -6.93 -9.46
CA LYS A 81 6.16 -7.05 -8.23
C LYS A 81 7.64 -6.80 -8.51
N LYS A 82 8.19 -7.31 -9.62
CA LYS A 82 9.57 -7.00 -10.03
C LYS A 82 9.77 -5.51 -10.30
N ILE A 83 8.80 -4.84 -10.92
CA ILE A 83 8.84 -3.39 -11.14
C ILE A 83 8.86 -2.64 -9.79
N VAL A 84 8.04 -3.07 -8.82
CA VAL A 84 8.08 -2.52 -7.45
C VAL A 84 9.47 -2.65 -6.84
N ASP A 85 10.08 -3.84 -6.92
CA ASP A 85 11.41 -4.08 -6.36
C ASP A 85 12.49 -3.17 -6.99
N LEU A 86 12.42 -2.97 -8.32
CA LEU A 86 13.33 -2.07 -9.03
C LEU A 86 13.13 -0.61 -8.61
N GLN A 87 11.89 -0.16 -8.53
CA GLN A 87 11.58 1.21 -8.11
C GLN A 87 12.05 1.49 -6.67
N LEU A 88 11.87 0.54 -5.76
CA LEU A 88 12.28 0.68 -4.36
C LEU A 88 13.81 0.70 -4.17
N LYS A 89 14.59 0.12 -5.09
CA LYS A 89 16.05 0.27 -5.10
C LYS A 89 16.49 1.73 -5.23
N HIS A 90 15.75 2.52 -6.02
CA HIS A 90 16.09 3.91 -6.32
C HIS A 90 15.27 4.92 -5.52
N CYS A 91 14.26 4.49 -4.81
CA CYS A 91 13.35 5.34 -4.02
C CYS A 91 13.28 4.84 -2.57
N PRO A 92 14.24 5.20 -1.71
CA PRO A 92 14.22 4.80 -0.30
C PRO A 92 12.90 5.15 0.39
N ALA A 93 12.40 4.25 1.22
CA ALA A 93 11.15 4.42 1.92
C ALA A 93 11.12 5.74 2.73
N GLY A 94 10.08 6.55 2.49
CA GLY A 94 9.93 7.88 3.10
C GLY A 94 10.61 9.02 2.37
N SER A 95 11.34 8.78 1.26
CA SER A 95 11.84 9.84 0.38
C SER A 95 10.69 10.51 -0.40
N GLU A 96 10.94 11.68 -0.99
CA GLU A 96 9.95 12.37 -1.83
C GLU A 96 9.48 11.50 -3.01
N ASN A 97 10.40 10.84 -3.68
CA ASN A 97 10.08 9.95 -4.79
C ASN A 97 9.28 8.73 -4.32
N TRP A 98 9.56 8.19 -3.13
CA TRP A 98 8.76 7.14 -2.54
C TRP A 98 7.33 7.60 -2.27
N HIS A 99 7.12 8.83 -1.78
CA HIS A 99 5.78 9.39 -1.58
C HIS A 99 5.00 9.52 -2.90
N LYS A 100 5.67 9.92 -3.98
CA LYS A 100 5.06 9.94 -5.33
C LYS A 100 4.66 8.53 -5.78
N LEU A 101 5.50 7.52 -5.54
CA LEU A 101 5.16 6.12 -5.81
C LEU A 101 3.99 5.65 -4.95
N GLN A 102 4.00 5.93 -3.65
CA GLN A 102 2.90 5.56 -2.75
C GLN A 102 1.56 6.12 -3.26
N GLN A 103 1.50 7.38 -3.63
CA GLN A 103 0.29 7.98 -4.18
C GLN A 103 -0.22 7.21 -5.40
N ARG A 104 0.66 6.85 -6.34
CA ARG A 104 0.28 6.06 -7.52
C ARG A 104 -0.23 4.67 -7.18
N TYR A 105 0.48 3.94 -6.32
CA TYR A 105 0.03 2.63 -5.88
C TYR A 105 -1.28 2.70 -5.08
N SER A 106 -1.53 3.78 -4.34
CA SER A 106 -2.78 4.01 -3.63
C SER A 106 -3.98 4.20 -4.55
N LEU A 107 -3.77 4.69 -5.77
CA LEU A 107 -4.81 4.93 -6.78
C LEU A 107 -5.15 3.68 -7.62
N LEU A 108 -4.41 2.57 -7.47
CA LEU A 108 -4.72 1.33 -8.16
C LEU A 108 -6.12 0.83 -7.79
N SER A 109 -6.76 0.12 -8.73
CA SER A 109 -8.12 -0.39 -8.57
C SER A 109 -8.28 -1.41 -7.43
N THR A 110 -9.47 -1.91 -7.24
CA THR A 110 -9.78 -2.97 -6.26
C THR A 110 -9.63 -4.37 -6.82
N SER A 111 -9.12 -4.54 -8.04
CA SER A 111 -8.83 -5.86 -8.58
C SER A 111 -7.85 -6.63 -7.67
N ASN A 112 -7.91 -7.94 -7.71
CA ASN A 112 -7.00 -8.79 -6.91
C ASN A 112 -5.53 -8.53 -7.25
N VAL A 113 -5.20 -8.29 -8.52
CA VAL A 113 -3.84 -7.98 -8.97
C VAL A 113 -3.39 -6.63 -8.41
N ASP A 114 -4.18 -5.57 -8.59
CA ASP A 114 -3.87 -4.22 -8.11
C ASP A 114 -3.74 -4.16 -6.59
N THR A 115 -4.63 -4.83 -5.88
CA THR A 115 -4.57 -4.93 -4.41
C THR A 115 -3.30 -5.67 -3.97
N SER A 116 -2.95 -6.76 -4.64
CA SER A 116 -1.73 -7.53 -4.32
C SER A 116 -0.46 -6.72 -4.60
N VAL A 117 -0.42 -5.92 -5.67
CA VAL A 117 0.71 -5.04 -5.99
C VAL A 117 0.84 -3.92 -4.97
N ARG A 118 -0.27 -3.26 -4.60
CA ARG A 118 -0.29 -2.20 -3.58
C ARG A 118 0.17 -2.72 -2.23
N SER A 119 -0.36 -3.87 -1.80
CA SER A 119 0.05 -4.51 -0.54
C SER A 119 1.53 -4.85 -0.56
N TYR A 120 2.02 -5.44 -1.64
CA TYR A 120 3.44 -5.77 -1.81
C TYR A 120 4.35 -4.54 -1.72
N PHE A 121 3.97 -3.42 -2.38
CA PHE A 121 4.71 -2.16 -2.29
C PHE A 121 4.85 -1.69 -0.83
N ILE A 122 3.77 -1.71 -0.06
CA ILE A 122 3.80 -1.31 1.35
C ILE A 122 4.57 -2.32 2.20
N GLU A 123 4.38 -3.64 2.02
CA GLU A 123 5.13 -4.68 2.74
C GLU A 123 6.65 -4.52 2.59
N LYS A 124 7.11 -4.12 1.39
CA LYS A 124 8.54 -3.86 1.11
C LYS A 124 9.03 -2.52 1.64
N SER A 125 8.15 -1.60 1.98
CA SER A 125 8.48 -0.24 2.41
C SER A 125 8.49 -0.05 3.92
N ILE A 126 7.74 -0.86 4.67
CA ILE A 126 7.62 -0.75 6.13
C ILE A 126 8.79 -1.44 6.85
N LYS A 127 9.00 -1.07 8.12
CA LYS A 127 10.07 -1.61 8.98
C LYS A 127 10.00 -3.15 9.09
N TYR A 128 8.79 -3.67 9.26
CA TYR A 128 8.53 -5.12 9.36
C TYR A 128 7.12 -5.44 8.84
N SER A 129 7.02 -6.54 8.11
CA SER A 129 5.75 -7.14 7.71
C SER A 129 5.75 -8.63 8.04
N GLY A 130 4.72 -9.07 8.74
CA GLY A 130 4.46 -10.50 8.97
C GLY A 130 3.87 -11.23 7.75
N GLY A 131 3.53 -10.48 6.69
CA GLY A 131 2.91 -11.01 5.47
C GLY A 131 1.39 -11.05 5.51
N LYS A 132 0.79 -11.42 4.38
CA LYS A 132 -0.67 -11.40 4.16
C LYS A 132 -1.31 -10.05 4.47
N LEU A 133 -0.66 -8.97 4.09
CA LEU A 133 -1.22 -7.64 4.23
C LEU A 133 -2.19 -7.36 3.08
N TYR A 134 -3.40 -6.93 3.40
CA TYR A 134 -4.39 -6.49 2.42
C TYR A 134 -4.66 -4.99 2.61
N ILE A 135 -4.34 -4.18 1.59
CA ILE A 135 -4.51 -2.73 1.64
C ILE A 135 -5.46 -2.28 0.54
N CYS A 136 -6.54 -1.61 0.94
CA CYS A 136 -7.48 -0.96 0.02
C CYS A 136 -6.92 0.34 -0.56
N PRO A 137 -7.51 0.85 -1.67
CA PRO A 137 -7.14 2.11 -2.29
C PRO A 137 -7.17 3.32 -1.34
N HIS A 138 -6.43 4.37 -1.71
CA HIS A 138 -6.36 5.68 -1.05
C HIS A 138 -5.84 5.64 0.40
N SER A 139 -5.21 4.53 0.82
CA SER A 139 -4.56 4.47 2.13
C SER A 139 -3.13 4.97 2.05
N ILE A 140 -2.72 5.79 3.01
CA ILE A 140 -1.43 6.49 3.04
C ILE A 140 -0.69 6.15 4.33
N ILE A 141 0.60 5.83 4.21
CA ILE A 141 1.50 5.60 5.35
C ILE A 141 2.67 6.58 5.24
N CYS A 142 2.77 7.51 6.19
CA CYS A 142 3.91 8.41 6.32
C CYS A 142 4.95 7.82 7.27
N TYR A 143 6.24 7.95 6.94
CA TYR A 143 7.38 7.37 7.67
C TYR A 143 7.30 5.83 7.77
N PRO A 144 7.14 5.12 6.62
CA PRO A 144 6.89 3.67 6.60
C PRO A 144 8.01 2.87 7.31
N TYR A 145 9.24 3.34 7.25
CA TYR A 145 10.39 2.73 7.93
C TYR A 145 10.29 2.72 9.49
N LYS A 146 9.23 3.32 10.06
CA LYS A 146 8.89 3.27 11.49
C LYS A 146 7.62 2.47 11.77
N VAL A 147 7.06 1.79 10.77
CA VAL A 147 5.82 1.01 10.90
C VAL A 147 6.13 -0.48 10.84
N SER A 148 5.63 -1.22 11.83
CA SER A 148 5.66 -2.67 11.86
C SER A 148 4.23 -3.21 11.86
N ILE A 149 3.93 -4.18 10.99
CA ILE A 149 2.60 -4.79 10.87
C ILE A 149 2.76 -6.31 10.90
N GLY A 150 2.00 -6.97 11.77
CA GLY A 150 2.00 -8.42 11.90
C GLY A 150 1.34 -9.14 10.71
N TYR A 151 1.06 -10.40 10.89
CA TYR A 151 0.51 -11.29 9.88
C TYR A 151 -1.00 -11.08 9.71
N ASN A 152 -1.51 -11.23 8.46
CA ASN A 152 -2.93 -11.29 8.13
C ASN A 152 -3.72 -10.05 8.57
N CYS A 153 -3.23 -8.86 8.21
CA CYS A 153 -3.89 -7.59 8.53
C CYS A 153 -4.65 -7.02 7.32
N PHE A 154 -5.78 -6.41 7.61
CA PHE A 154 -6.63 -5.74 6.62
C PHE A 154 -6.70 -4.24 6.89
N ILE A 155 -6.30 -3.44 5.92
CA ILE A 155 -6.36 -1.97 5.95
C ILE A 155 -7.37 -1.52 4.89
N ASN A 156 -8.48 -0.95 5.35
CA ASN A 156 -9.55 -0.49 4.48
C ASN A 156 -9.18 0.84 3.79
N ARG A 157 -10.09 1.37 2.97
CA ARG A 157 -9.90 2.60 2.18
C ARG A 157 -9.71 3.84 3.05
N ASN A 158 -8.95 4.80 2.53
CA ASN A 158 -8.75 6.13 3.14
C ASN A 158 -8.13 6.07 4.56
N VAL A 159 -7.42 5.01 4.89
CA VAL A 159 -6.69 4.94 6.16
C VAL A 159 -5.45 5.81 6.08
N TYR A 160 -5.21 6.61 7.13
CA TYR A 160 -4.05 7.48 7.23
C TYR A 160 -3.21 7.13 8.45
N ILE A 161 -1.99 6.62 8.20
CA ILE A 161 -1.02 6.27 9.24
C ILE A 161 0.14 7.25 9.17
N THR A 162 0.40 7.99 10.25
CA THR A 162 1.58 8.88 10.33
C THR A 162 2.46 8.50 11.51
N ALA A 163 3.58 7.85 11.21
CA ALA A 163 4.51 7.28 12.17
C ALA A 163 5.70 8.21 12.44
N ARG A 164 5.46 9.42 12.95
CA ARG A 164 6.55 10.26 13.47
C ARG A 164 7.31 9.55 14.60
N GLY A 165 6.58 8.95 15.56
CA GLY A 165 7.05 7.90 16.46
C GLY A 165 6.76 6.53 15.87
N GLU A 166 7.35 5.48 16.43
CA GLU A 166 7.11 4.12 15.96
C GLU A 166 5.64 3.71 16.10
N ILE A 167 5.13 2.95 15.13
CA ILE A 167 3.81 2.34 15.18
C ILE A 167 3.97 0.84 14.99
N THR A 168 3.51 0.08 15.97
CA THR A 168 3.47 -1.38 15.91
C THR A 168 2.02 -1.85 15.90
N ILE A 169 1.68 -2.65 14.90
CA ILE A 169 0.37 -3.28 14.71
C ILE A 169 0.58 -4.79 14.75
N GLY A 170 -0.14 -5.48 15.61
CA GLY A 170 -0.09 -6.93 15.75
C GLY A 170 -0.68 -7.68 14.56
N SER A 171 -0.93 -8.97 14.74
CA SER A 171 -1.50 -9.85 13.72
C SER A 171 -3.02 -9.89 13.77
N ASN A 172 -3.67 -10.25 12.64
CA ASN A 172 -5.12 -10.37 12.50
C ASN A 172 -5.89 -9.08 12.82
N VAL A 173 -5.29 -7.91 12.56
CA VAL A 173 -5.90 -6.60 12.83
C VAL A 173 -6.76 -6.18 11.65
N LEU A 174 -7.98 -5.73 11.96
CA LEU A 174 -8.92 -5.15 11.00
C LEU A 174 -9.00 -3.64 11.20
N ILE A 175 -8.58 -2.87 10.20
CA ILE A 175 -8.62 -1.41 10.22
C ILE A 175 -9.73 -0.94 9.26
N GLY A 176 -10.77 -0.35 9.84
CA GLY A 176 -11.93 0.18 9.11
C GLY A 176 -11.59 1.39 8.23
N PRO A 177 -12.51 1.78 7.34
CA PRO A 177 -12.27 2.90 6.42
C PRO A 177 -12.13 4.21 7.18
N GLY A 178 -11.24 5.08 6.67
CA GLY A 178 -11.02 6.42 7.22
C GLY A 178 -10.34 6.46 8.59
N VAL A 179 -9.84 5.34 9.11
CA VAL A 179 -9.11 5.31 10.39
C VAL A 179 -7.84 6.15 10.30
N ILE A 180 -7.56 6.90 11.36
CA ILE A 180 -6.34 7.70 11.51
C ILE A 180 -5.51 7.13 12.67
N ILE A 181 -4.25 6.81 12.41
CA ILE A 181 -3.27 6.40 13.43
C ILE A 181 -2.15 7.41 13.41
N ASN A 182 -2.08 8.27 14.44
CA ASN A 182 -1.13 9.38 14.48
C ASN A 182 -0.25 9.32 15.73
N SER A 183 1.04 9.09 15.57
CA SER A 183 2.02 9.01 16.66
C SER A 183 2.73 10.34 16.97
N GLY A 184 2.30 11.45 16.36
CA GLY A 184 2.91 12.76 16.59
C GLY A 184 1.89 13.90 16.59
N MET A 185 2.06 14.85 17.51
CA MET A 185 1.27 16.07 17.63
C MET A 185 2.19 17.28 17.77
N HIS A 186 1.71 18.48 17.48
CA HIS A 186 2.43 19.70 17.80
C HIS A 186 2.42 19.97 19.31
N HIS A 187 3.52 20.51 19.83
CA HIS A 187 3.48 21.18 21.12
C HIS A 187 2.70 22.49 20.98
N TYR A 188 1.88 22.82 22.01
CA TYR A 188 1.01 24.01 21.99
C TYR A 188 0.90 24.70 23.36
N LYS A 189 1.64 24.21 24.36
CA LYS A 189 1.44 24.66 25.75
C LYS A 189 2.02 26.02 26.05
N ASN A 190 3.01 26.46 25.29
CA ASN A 190 3.61 27.79 25.53
C ASN A 190 2.86 28.87 24.73
N PRO A 191 2.09 29.75 25.36
CA PRO A 191 1.32 30.78 24.67
C PRO A 191 2.19 31.88 24.03
N ASN A 192 3.46 31.97 24.43
CA ASN A 192 4.38 33.02 23.94
C ASN A 192 5.18 32.55 22.69
N ILE A 193 5.01 31.31 22.25
CA ILE A 193 5.67 30.77 21.08
C ILE A 193 4.60 30.28 20.10
N LEU A 194 4.74 30.63 18.82
CA LEU A 194 3.82 30.12 17.81
C LEU A 194 3.80 28.59 17.82
N ILE A 195 2.62 27.98 17.70
CA ILE A 195 2.48 26.49 17.73
C ILE A 195 3.41 25.81 16.73
N ARG A 196 3.55 26.39 15.52
CA ARG A 196 4.44 25.87 14.47
C ARG A 196 5.92 25.79 14.88
N ASP A 197 6.34 26.64 15.84
CA ASP A 197 7.74 26.77 16.25
C ASP A 197 8.03 26.01 17.56
N GLN A 198 7.01 25.44 18.22
CA GLN A 198 7.18 24.66 19.44
C GLN A 198 7.65 23.22 19.21
N GLY A 199 7.70 22.77 17.94
CA GLY A 199 8.09 21.38 17.61
C GLY A 199 6.95 20.36 17.81
N HIS A 200 7.33 19.09 18.01
CA HIS A 200 6.39 17.98 18.02
C HIS A 200 6.52 17.11 19.28
N HIS A 201 5.38 16.75 19.82
CA HIS A 201 5.24 15.72 20.84
C HIS A 201 5.07 14.37 20.14
N ILE A 202 6.06 13.52 20.25
CA ILE A 202 6.13 12.24 19.55
C ILE A 202 6.07 11.11 20.57
N LYS A 203 5.10 10.19 20.42
CA LYS A 203 5.01 8.97 21.25
C LYS A 203 4.63 7.77 20.41
N PRO A 204 5.23 6.60 20.64
CA PRO A 204 4.90 5.39 19.90
C PRO A 204 3.46 4.95 20.15
N ILE A 205 2.90 4.22 19.19
CA ILE A 205 1.59 3.58 19.31
C ILE A 205 1.79 2.07 19.17
N THR A 206 1.12 1.32 20.03
CA THR A 206 1.08 -0.14 19.94
C THR A 206 -0.36 -0.62 19.84
N ILE A 207 -0.66 -1.42 18.83
CA ILE A 207 -1.94 -2.09 18.63
C ILE A 207 -1.66 -3.59 18.68
N GLY A 208 -2.34 -4.29 19.59
CA GLY A 208 -2.19 -5.73 19.81
C GLY A 208 -2.75 -6.58 18.67
N ASN A 209 -2.85 -7.87 18.92
CA ASN A 209 -3.40 -8.84 17.98
C ASN A 209 -4.93 -8.89 18.04
N ASP A 210 -5.57 -9.34 16.96
CA ASP A 210 -7.04 -9.51 16.89
C ASP A 210 -7.81 -8.24 17.28
N VAL A 211 -7.32 -7.07 16.88
CA VAL A 211 -7.94 -5.76 17.15
C VAL A 211 -8.81 -5.34 15.96
N TRP A 212 -9.97 -4.82 16.24
CA TRP A 212 -10.82 -4.16 15.24
C TRP A 212 -10.95 -2.67 15.53
N LEU A 213 -10.48 -1.84 14.58
CA LEU A 213 -10.69 -0.41 14.56
C LEU A 213 -11.87 -0.09 13.64
N GLY A 214 -12.96 0.41 14.22
CA GLY A 214 -14.16 0.82 13.48
C GLY A 214 -13.88 2.03 12.57
N ALA A 215 -14.77 2.24 11.60
CA ALA A 215 -14.65 3.32 10.62
C ALA A 215 -14.42 4.70 11.28
N ASN A 216 -13.51 5.49 10.72
CA ASN A 216 -13.16 6.84 11.19
C ASN A 216 -12.69 6.91 12.67
N ALA A 217 -12.27 5.78 13.26
CA ALA A 217 -11.64 5.83 14.57
C ALA A 217 -10.28 6.54 14.49
N MET A 218 -9.89 7.24 15.55
CA MET A 218 -8.62 7.94 15.63
C MET A 218 -7.82 7.45 16.84
N ILE A 219 -6.56 7.04 16.60
CA ILE A 219 -5.64 6.58 17.64
C ILE A 219 -4.58 7.65 17.86
N MET A 220 -4.51 8.16 19.09
CA MET A 220 -3.65 9.28 19.47
C MET A 220 -2.26 8.81 19.93
N PRO A 221 -1.24 9.72 19.92
CA PRO A 221 0.13 9.38 20.31
C PRO A 221 0.24 8.79 21.72
N GLY A 222 1.03 7.74 21.87
CA GLY A 222 1.31 7.09 23.15
C GLY A 222 0.27 6.07 23.60
N VAL A 223 -0.73 5.77 22.77
CA VAL A 223 -1.78 4.80 23.09
C VAL A 223 -1.27 3.38 22.87
N ILE A 224 -1.58 2.50 23.83
CA ILE A 224 -1.44 1.06 23.73
C ILE A 224 -2.84 0.45 23.72
N ILE A 225 -3.19 -0.26 22.65
CA ILE A 225 -4.42 -1.02 22.53
C ILE A 225 -4.07 -2.50 22.71
N GLY A 226 -4.59 -3.13 23.77
CA GLY A 226 -4.35 -4.54 24.07
C GLY A 226 -5.00 -5.47 23.05
N ASP A 227 -4.62 -6.75 23.09
CA ASP A 227 -5.15 -7.78 22.20
C ASP A 227 -6.66 -7.89 22.30
N GLY A 228 -7.31 -8.25 21.20
CA GLY A 228 -8.73 -8.52 21.14
C GLY A 228 -9.65 -7.30 21.35
N CYS A 229 -9.11 -6.08 21.34
CA CYS A 229 -9.92 -4.87 21.51
C CYS A 229 -10.80 -4.57 20.29
N VAL A 230 -11.94 -3.92 20.55
CA VAL A 230 -12.84 -3.37 19.53
C VAL A 230 -13.00 -1.87 19.80
N ILE A 231 -12.65 -1.07 18.80
CA ILE A 231 -12.85 0.38 18.83
C ILE A 231 -14.03 0.73 17.94
N GLY A 232 -15.05 1.37 18.51
CA GLY A 232 -16.25 1.76 17.77
C GLY A 232 -15.96 2.82 16.71
N ALA A 233 -16.84 2.88 15.71
CA ALA A 233 -16.72 3.89 14.65
C ALA A 233 -16.75 5.30 15.22
N GLY A 234 -15.90 6.19 14.66
CA GLY A 234 -15.78 7.58 15.08
C GLY A 234 -15.16 7.79 16.47
N ALA A 235 -14.70 6.74 17.16
CA ALA A 235 -14.10 6.88 18.48
C ALA A 235 -12.69 7.50 18.42
N ILE A 236 -12.39 8.40 19.37
CA ILE A 236 -11.03 8.99 19.53
C ILE A 236 -10.38 8.39 20.76
N VAL A 237 -9.39 7.53 20.54
CA VAL A 237 -8.68 6.84 21.61
C VAL A 237 -7.51 7.69 22.08
N THR A 238 -7.64 8.27 23.28
CA THR A 238 -6.66 9.15 23.91
C THR A 238 -5.92 8.51 25.09
N LYS A 239 -6.37 7.34 25.54
CA LYS A 239 -5.79 6.57 26.65
C LYS A 239 -5.66 5.10 26.24
N SER A 240 -4.66 4.43 26.80
CA SER A 240 -4.44 3.00 26.56
C SER A 240 -5.61 2.16 27.05
N LEU A 241 -5.86 1.05 26.36
CA LEU A 241 -6.97 0.15 26.60
C LEU A 241 -6.43 -1.25 26.93
N PRO A 242 -6.87 -1.85 28.06
CA PRO A 242 -6.49 -3.22 28.39
C PRO A 242 -7.10 -4.22 27.38
N PRO A 243 -6.53 -5.42 27.25
CA PRO A 243 -7.01 -6.44 26.32
C PRO A 243 -8.51 -6.71 26.43
N TYR A 244 -9.11 -7.07 25.29
CA TYR A 244 -10.53 -7.43 25.14
C TYR A 244 -11.51 -6.31 25.48
N SER A 245 -11.08 -5.05 25.51
CA SER A 245 -11.95 -3.90 25.73
C SER A 245 -12.77 -3.56 24.47
N VAL A 246 -14.04 -3.22 24.67
CA VAL A 246 -14.88 -2.56 23.66
C VAL A 246 -15.02 -1.09 24.06
N ALA A 247 -14.43 -0.17 23.27
CA ALA A 247 -14.38 1.25 23.57
C ALA A 247 -15.04 2.08 22.47
N VAL A 248 -15.83 3.08 22.86
CA VAL A 248 -16.56 3.97 21.95
C VAL A 248 -16.54 5.41 22.43
N GLY A 249 -16.79 6.36 21.54
CA GLY A 249 -17.03 7.77 21.87
C GLY A 249 -15.79 8.67 21.75
N VAL A 250 -15.99 9.97 22.09
CA VAL A 250 -15.00 11.05 22.03
C VAL A 250 -14.98 11.78 23.36
N PRO A 251 -13.95 11.61 24.20
CA PRO A 251 -12.91 10.60 24.10
C PRO A 251 -13.46 9.16 24.30
N ALA A 252 -12.78 8.17 23.72
CA ALA A 252 -13.20 6.78 23.83
C ALA A 252 -13.20 6.29 25.28
N LYS A 253 -14.29 5.62 25.66
CA LYS A 253 -14.49 5.00 26.97
C LYS A 253 -14.83 3.52 26.79
N ILE A 254 -14.33 2.68 27.69
CA ILE A 254 -14.67 1.26 27.73
C ILE A 254 -16.13 1.14 28.17
N ILE A 255 -16.95 0.49 27.34
CA ILE A 255 -18.37 0.22 27.63
C ILE A 255 -18.62 -1.22 28.06
N LYS A 256 -17.78 -2.14 27.61
CA LYS A 256 -17.81 -3.57 27.97
C LYS A 256 -16.50 -4.26 27.63
N ARG A 257 -16.36 -5.50 27.99
CA ARG A 257 -15.29 -6.39 27.53
C ARG A 257 -15.86 -7.48 26.63
N ARG A 258 -15.05 -7.94 25.68
CA ARG A 258 -15.32 -9.21 24.99
C ARG A 258 -15.15 -10.32 26.01
N LYS A 259 -16.16 -11.22 26.03
CA LYS A 259 -16.11 -12.42 26.88
C LYS A 259 -15.21 -13.49 26.26
#